data_34491476ef0f7323068f9206a72bfe50
#
_entry.id   34491476ef0f7323068f9206a72bfe50
#
_cell.length_a   1.000
_cell.length_b   1.000
_cell.length_c   1.000
_cell.angle_alpha   90.00
_cell.angle_beta   90.00
_cell.angle_gamma   90.00
#
_symmetry.space_group_name_H-M   'P 1'
#
loop_
_entity.id
_entity.type
_entity.pdbx_description
1 polymer ?
#
loop_
_entity_poly.entity_id
_entity_poly.type
_entity_poly.pdbx_seq_one_letter_code
_entity_poly.pdbx_strand_id
1 'polypeptide(L)'
;MVMPHDHRMWTVLGVYSGREDNIFWRRIPGAPNRIEAAGAKALCEKDVVPLGTDIIHSVINPIDRLSSAIHIYGGDFFASERSQWDSLTLDEHRFDREKTLRQFEESNARYEASLRAAAG
;
A
#
# COMPACT_ATOMS: atom_id res chain seq x y z
N MET A 1 -7.14 -2.76 0.23
CA MET A 1 -5.90 -2.83 -0.59
C MET A 1 -5.46 -1.43 -0.97
N VAL A 2 -4.18 -1.16 -0.86
CA VAL A 2 -3.57 0.06 -1.39
C VAL A 2 -2.89 -0.29 -2.71
N MET A 3 -3.20 0.44 -3.77
CA MET A 3 -2.63 0.24 -5.10
C MET A 3 -1.10 0.34 -5.08
N PRO A 4 -0.41 -0.26 -6.06
CA PRO A 4 1.02 -0.04 -6.23
C PRO A 4 1.32 1.45 -6.32
N HIS A 5 2.29 1.91 -5.55
CA HIS A 5 2.70 3.32 -5.48
C HIS A 5 4.15 3.42 -5.03
N ASP A 6 4.76 4.55 -5.31
CA ASP A 6 6.06 4.92 -4.77
C ASP A 6 5.92 6.07 -3.77
N HIS A 7 6.94 6.30 -2.98
CA HIS A 7 7.01 7.43 -2.04
C HIS A 7 7.99 8.51 -2.50
N ARG A 8 8.97 8.12 -3.30
CA ARG A 8 10.13 8.94 -3.72
C ARG A 8 10.91 9.54 -2.56
N MET A 9 10.83 8.88 -1.43
CA MET A 9 11.58 9.16 -0.21
C MET A 9 11.73 7.87 0.57
N TRP A 10 12.74 7.80 1.44
CA TRP A 10 12.84 6.63 2.31
C TRP A 10 11.65 6.58 3.27
N THR A 11 11.26 5.38 3.62
CA THR A 11 10.14 5.11 4.54
C THR A 11 10.55 4.02 5.50
N VAL A 12 10.10 4.11 6.74
CA VAL A 12 10.16 3.00 7.69
C VAL A 12 8.74 2.64 8.07
N LEU A 13 8.41 1.37 7.92
CA LEU A 13 7.09 0.83 8.16
C LEU A 13 7.15 -0.18 9.29
N GLY A 14 6.34 0.01 10.33
CA GLY A 14 6.23 -0.92 11.45
C GLY A 14 4.78 -1.34 11.70
N VAL A 15 4.51 -2.64 11.70
CA VAL A 15 3.19 -3.19 12.00
C VAL A 15 3.08 -3.45 13.51
N TYR A 16 2.10 -2.85 14.16
CA TYR A 16 1.88 -3.06 15.60
C TYR A 16 0.61 -3.85 15.94
N SER A 17 -0.25 -4.10 14.96
CA SER A 17 -1.43 -4.96 15.12
C SER A 17 -1.82 -5.56 13.77
N GLY A 18 -2.15 -6.85 13.78
CA GLY A 18 -2.61 -7.53 12.60
C GLY A 18 -1.50 -7.98 11.66
N ARG A 19 -1.78 -7.96 10.38
CA ARG A 19 -0.87 -8.39 9.32
C ARG A 19 -1.10 -7.55 8.08
N GLU A 20 -0.01 -7.17 7.42
CA GLU A 20 -0.03 -6.56 6.09
C GLU A 20 0.86 -7.36 5.15
N ASP A 21 0.33 -7.77 4.01
CA ASP A 21 1.10 -8.36 2.94
C ASP A 21 1.51 -7.28 1.96
N ASN A 22 2.81 -7.15 1.74
CA ASN A 22 3.38 -6.22 0.79
C ASN A 22 3.83 -6.97 -0.45
N ILE A 23 3.48 -6.45 -1.62
CA ILE A 23 4.04 -6.87 -2.90
C ILE A 23 4.95 -5.75 -3.36
N PHE A 24 6.18 -6.10 -3.71
CA PHE A 24 7.15 -5.18 -4.28
C PHE A 24 7.16 -5.30 -5.79
N TRP A 25 7.23 -4.17 -6.46
CA TRP A 25 7.15 -4.07 -7.90
C TRP A 25 8.42 -3.41 -8.44
N ARG A 26 8.74 -3.69 -9.69
CA ARG A 26 9.84 -3.02 -10.40
C ARG A 26 9.36 -2.56 -11.76
N ARG A 27 10.01 -1.53 -12.29
CA ARG A 27 9.77 -1.08 -13.65
C ARG A 27 10.29 -2.11 -14.64
N ILE A 28 9.54 -2.34 -15.71
CA ILE A 28 9.95 -3.28 -16.77
C ILE A 28 10.99 -2.62 -17.64
N PRO A 29 12.17 -3.22 -17.87
CA PRO A 29 13.16 -2.70 -18.80
C PRO A 29 12.58 -2.54 -20.22
N GLY A 30 12.75 -1.36 -20.82
CA GLY A 30 12.18 -1.04 -22.14
C GLY A 30 10.72 -0.59 -22.13
N ALA A 31 10.04 -0.68 -21.01
CA ALA A 31 8.66 -0.19 -20.80
C ALA A 31 8.53 0.48 -19.42
N PRO A 32 9.20 1.64 -19.20
CA PRO A 32 9.39 2.20 -17.86
C PRO A 32 8.11 2.65 -17.15
N ASN A 33 7.00 2.82 -17.87
CA ASN A 33 5.70 3.15 -17.28
C ASN A 33 4.94 1.91 -16.81
N ARG A 34 5.44 0.73 -17.07
CA ARG A 34 4.85 -0.54 -16.66
C ARG A 34 5.68 -1.17 -15.55
N ILE A 35 5.02 -1.92 -14.70
CA ILE A 35 5.65 -2.61 -13.58
C ILE A 35 5.32 -4.10 -13.60
N GLU A 36 6.19 -4.87 -12.97
CA GLU A 36 6.00 -6.30 -12.74
C GLU A 36 6.33 -6.64 -11.29
N ALA A 37 5.73 -7.69 -10.78
CA ALA A 37 6.01 -8.15 -9.42
C ALA A 37 7.46 -8.63 -9.30
N ALA A 38 8.14 -8.16 -8.24
CA ALA A 38 9.56 -8.47 -7.99
C ALA A 38 9.77 -9.22 -6.68
N GLY A 39 8.81 -9.17 -5.77
CA GLY A 39 8.90 -9.87 -4.49
C GLY A 39 7.68 -9.61 -3.62
N ALA A 40 7.62 -10.28 -2.48
CA ALA A 40 6.55 -10.10 -1.52
C ALA A 40 7.07 -10.34 -0.10
N LYS A 41 6.44 -9.69 0.87
CA LYS A 41 6.75 -9.89 2.28
C LYS A 41 5.49 -9.72 3.13
N ALA A 42 5.21 -10.70 3.96
CA ALA A 42 4.20 -10.60 5.00
C ALA A 42 4.80 -9.88 6.21
N LEU A 43 4.16 -8.84 6.67
CA LEU A 43 4.53 -8.11 7.87
C LEU A 43 3.50 -8.40 8.95
N CYS A 44 3.95 -8.99 10.03
CA CYS A 44 3.16 -9.31 11.21
C CYS A 44 3.45 -8.33 12.34
N GLU A 45 2.74 -8.46 13.44
CA GLU A 45 2.96 -7.64 14.64
C GLU A 45 4.43 -7.65 15.05
N LYS A 46 4.99 -6.47 15.32
CA LYS A 46 6.39 -6.18 15.66
C LYS A 46 7.39 -6.23 14.49
N ASP A 47 6.93 -6.55 13.29
CA ASP A 47 7.82 -6.45 12.12
C ASP A 47 8.03 -5.00 11.72
N VAL A 48 9.28 -4.68 11.37
CA VAL A 48 9.69 -3.37 10.88
C VAL A 48 10.47 -3.55 9.60
N VAL A 49 10.16 -2.75 8.59
CA VAL A 49 10.88 -2.80 7.31
C VAL A 49 11.24 -1.38 6.85
N PRO A 50 12.52 -1.14 6.51
CA PRO A 50 12.91 0.07 5.80
C PRO A 50 12.66 -0.10 4.30
N LEU A 51 12.14 0.94 3.67
CA LEU A 51 11.93 1.01 2.23
C LEU A 51 12.78 2.14 1.65
N GLY A 52 13.60 1.83 0.66
CA GLY A 52 14.41 2.82 -0.04
C GLY A 52 13.56 3.77 -0.90
N THR A 53 14.21 4.82 -1.40
CA THR A 53 13.57 5.91 -2.14
C THR A 53 12.81 5.46 -3.38
N ASP A 54 13.30 4.42 -4.07
CA ASP A 54 12.76 3.98 -5.36
C ASP A 54 11.83 2.76 -5.26
N ILE A 55 11.48 2.36 -4.06
CA ILE A 55 10.60 1.21 -3.84
C ILE A 55 9.19 1.51 -4.33
N ILE A 56 8.64 0.57 -5.09
CA ILE A 56 7.23 0.54 -5.47
C ILE A 56 6.60 -0.63 -4.73
N HIS A 57 5.54 -0.39 -4.00
CA HIS A 57 4.85 -1.44 -3.29
C HIS A 57 3.33 -1.28 -3.29
N SER A 58 2.64 -2.38 -3.12
CA SER A 58 1.22 -2.43 -2.82
C SER A 58 1.01 -3.17 -1.51
N VAL A 59 -0.06 -2.84 -0.82
CA VAL A 59 -0.36 -3.38 0.50
C VAL A 59 -1.77 -3.94 0.52
N ILE A 60 -1.90 -5.14 1.06
CA ILE A 60 -3.20 -5.76 1.30
C ILE A 60 -3.28 -6.24 2.75
N ASN A 61 -4.44 -6.08 3.37
CA ASN A 61 -4.76 -6.72 4.62
C ASN A 61 -5.40 -8.08 4.33
N PRO A 62 -4.68 -9.21 4.54
CA PRO A 62 -5.19 -10.54 4.18
C PRO A 62 -6.06 -11.19 5.26
N ILE A 63 -6.21 -10.54 6.41
CA ILE A 63 -6.99 -11.06 7.54
C ILE A 63 -8.35 -10.34 7.66
N ASP A 64 -9.28 -10.94 8.37
CA ASP A 64 -10.65 -10.44 8.52
C ASP A 64 -10.84 -9.53 9.75
N ARG A 65 -9.75 -8.93 10.23
CA ARG A 65 -9.73 -7.87 11.25
C ARG A 65 -8.84 -6.72 10.82
N LEU A 66 -8.94 -5.58 11.48
CA LEU A 66 -8.13 -4.42 11.16
C LEU A 66 -6.64 -4.69 11.41
N SER A 67 -5.81 -4.14 10.54
CA SER A 67 -4.36 -4.09 10.70
C SER A 67 -3.94 -2.63 10.92
N SER A 68 -2.93 -2.43 11.75
CA SER A 68 -2.45 -1.10 12.09
C SER A 68 -0.94 -1.04 11.97
N ALA A 69 -0.45 0.03 11.35
CA ALA A 69 0.97 0.24 11.13
C ALA A 69 1.34 1.71 11.31
N ILE A 70 2.60 1.94 11.65
CA ILE A 70 3.20 3.27 11.68
C ILE A 70 4.12 3.40 10.48
N HIS A 71 3.98 4.50 9.75
CA HIS A 71 4.82 4.86 8.62
C HIS A 71 5.57 6.15 8.94
N ILE A 72 6.89 6.13 8.77
CA ILE A 72 7.74 7.31 8.94
C ILE A 72 8.38 7.61 7.58
N TYR A 73 8.22 8.83 7.10
CA TYR A 73 8.67 9.26 5.79
C TYR A 73 9.80 10.28 5.90
N GLY A 74 10.81 10.14 5.05
CA GLY A 74 11.98 11.01 5.02
C GLY A 74 11.84 12.21 4.10
N GLY A 75 10.69 12.86 4.07
CA GLY A 75 10.42 14.03 3.25
C GLY A 75 8.99 14.51 3.39
N ASP A 76 8.58 15.43 2.51
CA ASP A 76 7.21 15.92 2.48
C ASP A 76 6.32 14.93 1.69
N PHE A 77 5.75 14.00 2.40
CA PHE A 77 4.91 12.94 1.85
C PHE A 77 3.69 13.48 1.08
N PHE A 78 3.13 14.60 1.52
CA PHE A 78 1.93 15.16 0.90
C PHE A 78 2.23 16.03 -0.32
N ALA A 79 3.37 16.71 -0.36
CA ALA A 79 3.76 17.60 -1.46
C ALA A 79 4.58 16.89 -2.54
N SER A 80 5.15 15.74 -2.27
CA SER A 80 5.98 15.01 -3.22
C SER A 80 5.17 14.57 -4.44
N GLU A 81 5.68 14.87 -5.64
CA GLU A 81 5.16 14.30 -6.86
C GLU A 81 5.62 12.84 -6.97
N ARG A 82 4.65 11.93 -7.07
CA ARG A 82 4.90 10.51 -7.09
C ARG A 82 3.83 9.78 -7.88
N SER A 83 4.06 8.51 -8.13
CA SER A 83 3.23 7.69 -8.99
C SER A 83 2.41 6.67 -8.23
N GLN A 84 1.32 6.28 -8.86
CA GLN A 84 0.56 5.10 -8.50
C GLN A 84 0.19 4.34 -9.77
N TRP A 85 -0.08 3.07 -9.63
CA TRP A 85 -0.46 2.21 -10.73
C TRP A 85 -1.81 1.61 -10.46
N ASP A 86 -2.64 1.54 -11.50
CA ASP A 86 -3.93 0.89 -11.42
C ASP A 86 -3.76 -0.59 -11.06
N SER A 87 -4.54 -1.10 -10.10
CA SER A 87 -4.41 -2.46 -9.59
C SER A 87 -4.79 -3.54 -10.62
N LEU A 88 -5.59 -3.20 -11.62
CA LEU A 88 -6.06 -4.13 -12.65
C LEU A 88 -5.23 -4.02 -13.93
N THR A 89 -5.00 -2.80 -14.40
CA THR A 89 -4.31 -2.55 -15.68
C THR A 89 -2.81 -2.38 -15.52
N LEU A 90 -2.33 -2.02 -14.34
CA LEU A 90 -0.95 -1.64 -14.03
C LEU A 90 -0.45 -0.44 -14.86
N ASP A 91 -1.36 0.42 -15.26
CA ASP A 91 -1.03 1.70 -15.90
C ASP A 91 -0.58 2.71 -14.86
N GLU A 92 0.48 3.47 -15.18
CA GLU A 92 1.03 4.51 -14.30
C GLU A 92 0.19 5.77 -14.38
N HIS A 93 -0.13 6.31 -13.19
CA HIS A 93 -0.80 7.59 -13.01
C HIS A 93 -0.07 8.42 -11.97
N ARG A 94 -0.29 9.72 -11.97
CA ARG A 94 0.11 10.56 -10.85
C ARG A 94 -0.65 10.13 -9.60
N PHE A 95 0.02 10.12 -8.44
CA PHE A 95 -0.63 9.77 -7.17
C PHE A 95 -1.84 10.67 -6.92
N ASP A 96 -2.97 10.05 -6.66
CA ASP A 96 -4.24 10.70 -6.38
C ASP A 96 -4.65 10.39 -4.93
N ARG A 97 -4.47 11.38 -4.06
CA ARG A 97 -4.79 11.27 -2.64
C ARG A 97 -6.28 10.99 -2.41
N GLU A 98 -7.15 11.66 -3.14
CA GLU A 98 -8.60 11.50 -2.97
C GLU A 98 -9.05 10.09 -3.33
N LYS A 99 -8.52 9.54 -4.41
CA LYS A 99 -8.80 8.16 -4.81
C LYS A 99 -8.35 7.16 -3.75
N THR A 100 -7.18 7.36 -3.16
CA THR A 100 -6.67 6.52 -2.09
C THR A 100 -7.55 6.60 -0.84
N LEU A 101 -7.97 7.79 -0.44
CA LEU A 101 -8.89 7.98 0.69
C LEU A 101 -10.23 7.30 0.46
N ARG A 102 -10.79 7.40 -0.76
CA ARG A 102 -12.03 6.67 -1.11
C ARG A 102 -11.87 5.16 -0.97
N GLN A 103 -10.73 4.60 -1.37
CA GLN A 103 -10.46 3.17 -1.21
C GLN A 103 -10.43 2.74 0.26
N PHE A 104 -9.87 3.56 1.14
CA PHE A 104 -9.93 3.31 2.58
C PHE A 104 -11.36 3.36 3.11
N GLU A 105 -12.13 4.36 2.72
CA GLU A 105 -13.54 4.50 3.12
C GLU A 105 -14.38 3.29 2.69
N GLU A 106 -14.22 2.84 1.45
CA GLU A 106 -14.89 1.66 0.92
C GLU A 106 -14.49 0.38 1.68
N SER A 107 -13.20 0.23 1.99
CA SER A 107 -12.71 -0.91 2.78
C SER A 107 -13.27 -0.90 4.19
N ASN A 108 -13.34 0.26 4.83
CA ASN A 108 -13.93 0.41 6.15
C ASN A 108 -15.43 0.09 6.15
N ALA A 109 -16.16 0.57 5.14
CA ALA A 109 -17.59 0.28 5.00
C ALA A 109 -17.85 -1.22 4.84
N ARG A 110 -17.02 -1.91 4.05
CA ARG A 110 -17.11 -3.38 3.90
C ARG A 110 -16.84 -4.10 5.22
N TYR A 111 -15.84 -3.65 5.96
CA TYR A 111 -15.50 -4.22 7.27
C TYR A 111 -16.63 -4.04 8.27
N GLU A 112 -17.18 -2.84 8.38
CA GLU A 112 -18.32 -2.56 9.25
C GLU A 112 -19.56 -3.39 8.88
N ALA A 113 -19.81 -3.56 7.58
CA ALA A 113 -20.89 -4.41 7.09
C ALA A 113 -20.67 -5.88 7.50
N SER A 114 -19.42 -6.38 7.44
CA SER A 114 -19.07 -7.74 7.87
C SER A 114 -19.28 -7.93 9.36
N LEU A 115 -18.98 -6.94 10.19
CA LEU A 115 -19.23 -6.98 11.63
C LEU A 115 -20.74 -7.04 11.94
N ARG A 116 -21.54 -6.24 11.26
CA ARG A 116 -23.00 -6.26 11.41
C ARG A 116 -23.60 -7.61 10.98
N ALA A 117 -23.12 -8.19 9.88
CA ALA A 117 -23.56 -9.50 9.42
C ALA A 117 -23.20 -10.61 10.40
N ALA A 118 -22.02 -10.54 11.03
CA ALA A 118 -21.60 -11.51 12.04
C ALA A 118 -22.37 -11.39 13.36
N ALA A 119 -22.88 -10.19 13.70
CA ALA A 119 -23.68 -9.93 14.90
C ALA A 119 -25.16 -10.27 14.73
N GLY A 120 -25.65 -10.36 13.52
CA GLY A 120 -27.00 -10.76 13.17
C GLY A 120 -27.15 -12.26 13.04
#